data_c259e878cf56750f8e6d99add1466ccb
#
_entry.id   c259e878cf56750f8e6d99add1466ccb
#
_cell.length_a   1.000
_cell.length_b   1.000
_cell.length_c   1.000
_cell.angle_alpha   90.00
_cell.angle_beta   90.00
_cell.angle_gamma   90.00
#
_symmetry.space_group_name_H-M   'P 1'
#
loop_
_entity.id
_entity.type
_entity.pdbx_description
1 polymer ?
#
loop_
_entity_poly.entity_id
_entity_poly.type
_entity_poly.pdbx_seq_one_letter_code
_entity_poly.pdbx_strand_id
1 'polypeptide(L)'
;MADQKANGIDILTDGEFGRSMWHLDFVWGLKGIERYIAEHGYTFKDHDGGQYETRKDIGIRITEPLSGKNHHYLDIYKLVKAEAGDEDTKQTIWGPAHTYTELAIFDRLAVPGQVYETNEELKKGLINVYKEFLDEYKAVGGKIVQFDDCLWELFDPSNPTSFYSDGNGDLAELADEFVAINNEVVDYTHELGLTVWTHNCRGNYEIRSASEGTYEDIAKKFLAEQHYDRFFLEWDSDTAGDIKALEALKDSKAEVVFGLLSS
;
A
#
# COMPACT_ATOMS: atom_id res chain seq x y z
N MET A 1 -1.99 -15.07 16.89
CA MET A 1 -0.72 -14.65 17.55
C MET A 1 0.00 -15.81 18.24
N ALA A 2 -0.67 -16.68 18.99
CA ALA A 2 0.00 -17.84 19.60
C ALA A 2 0.74 -18.71 18.55
N ASP A 3 0.10 -18.99 17.43
CA ASP A 3 0.71 -19.77 16.35
C ASP A 3 1.88 -19.05 15.67
N GLN A 4 1.82 -17.73 15.55
CA GLN A 4 2.96 -16.94 15.04
C GLN A 4 4.18 -17.11 15.95
N LYS A 5 4.01 -16.94 17.28
CA LYS A 5 5.07 -17.17 18.27
C LYS A 5 5.59 -18.61 18.22
N ALA A 6 4.70 -19.59 18.19
CA ALA A 6 5.07 -21.01 18.14
C ALA A 6 5.87 -21.39 16.89
N ASN A 7 5.73 -20.63 15.81
CA ASN A 7 6.46 -20.81 14.57
C ASN A 7 7.66 -19.87 14.41
N GLY A 8 8.08 -19.19 15.47
CA GLY A 8 9.30 -18.37 15.49
C GLY A 8 9.17 -17.04 14.75
N ILE A 9 7.96 -16.47 14.67
CA ILE A 9 7.75 -15.14 14.11
C ILE A 9 7.98 -14.12 15.21
N ASP A 10 9.01 -13.31 15.09
CA ASP A 10 9.47 -12.35 16.10
C ASP A 10 8.64 -11.06 16.12
N ILE A 11 8.03 -10.69 14.98
CA ILE A 11 7.22 -9.47 14.85
C ILE A 11 5.80 -9.87 14.49
N LEU A 12 4.90 -9.64 15.42
CA LEU A 12 3.53 -10.15 15.34
C LEU A 12 2.59 -9.19 14.63
N THR A 13 1.56 -9.74 13.99
CA THR A 13 0.49 -8.98 13.32
C THR A 13 -0.88 -9.51 13.69
N ASP A 14 -1.93 -8.73 13.39
CA ASP A 14 -3.31 -9.16 13.49
C ASP A 14 -3.71 -10.20 12.42
N GLY A 15 -2.85 -10.38 11.39
CA GLY A 15 -3.15 -11.22 10.24
C GLY A 15 -4.29 -10.68 9.38
N GLU A 16 -4.70 -9.43 9.60
CA GLU A 16 -5.75 -8.72 8.86
C GLU A 16 -7.14 -9.36 8.91
N PHE A 17 -7.37 -10.30 9.85
CA PHE A 17 -8.66 -10.99 9.99
C PHE A 17 -9.84 -10.07 10.26
N GLY A 18 -9.60 -8.86 10.75
CA GLY A 18 -10.62 -7.85 10.99
C GLY A 18 -11.01 -7.02 9.76
N ARG A 19 -10.32 -7.20 8.63
CA ARG A 19 -10.50 -6.38 7.43
C ARG A 19 -11.43 -7.04 6.43
N SER A 20 -12.29 -6.22 5.84
CA SER A 20 -13.17 -6.63 4.75
C SER A 20 -12.44 -6.65 3.40
N MET A 21 -11.53 -5.70 3.20
CA MET A 21 -10.58 -5.61 2.09
C MET A 21 -9.26 -5.08 2.64
N TRP A 22 -8.13 -5.71 2.31
CA TRP A 22 -6.82 -5.43 2.91
C TRP A 22 -6.41 -3.93 2.82
N HIS A 23 -6.76 -3.25 1.74
CA HIS A 23 -6.41 -1.86 1.44
C HIS A 23 -7.54 -0.88 1.74
N LEU A 24 -8.75 -1.15 1.24
CA LEU A 24 -9.88 -0.21 1.36
C LEU A 24 -10.33 -0.01 2.80
N ASP A 25 -10.13 -0.98 3.67
CA ASP A 25 -10.53 -0.89 5.08
C ASP A 25 -9.83 0.27 5.80
N PHE A 26 -8.58 0.58 5.41
CA PHE A 26 -7.89 1.77 5.89
C PHE A 26 -8.60 3.05 5.43
N VAL A 27 -8.93 3.16 4.15
CA VAL A 27 -9.59 4.36 3.62
C VAL A 27 -11.02 4.50 4.17
N TRP A 28 -11.74 3.41 4.33
CA TRP A 28 -13.08 3.44 4.92
C TRP A 28 -13.10 3.88 6.39
N GLY A 29 -11.98 3.78 7.08
CA GLY A 29 -11.81 4.27 8.45
C GLY A 29 -11.52 5.76 8.57
N LEU A 30 -11.22 6.44 7.48
CA LEU A 30 -10.92 7.87 7.47
C LEU A 30 -12.19 8.70 7.66
N LYS A 31 -12.05 9.84 8.33
CA LYS A 31 -13.11 10.87 8.28
C LYS A 31 -13.19 11.47 6.89
N GLY A 32 -14.37 11.87 6.48
CA GLY A 32 -14.62 12.47 5.17
C GLY A 32 -14.87 11.45 4.06
N ILE A 33 -14.87 10.15 4.37
CA ILE A 33 -15.16 9.07 3.44
C ILE A 33 -16.58 8.54 3.66
N GLU A 34 -17.33 8.45 2.57
CA GLU A 34 -18.59 7.70 2.47
C GLU A 34 -18.36 6.46 1.60
N ARG A 35 -18.79 5.30 2.08
CA ARG A 35 -18.75 4.03 1.35
C ARG A 35 -20.05 3.82 0.58
N TYR A 36 -19.96 3.35 -0.67
CA TYR A 36 -21.12 3.03 -1.48
C TYR A 36 -20.93 1.75 -2.29
N ILE A 37 -22.01 1.25 -2.92
CA ILE A 37 -21.94 0.12 -3.84
C ILE A 37 -21.64 0.68 -5.23
N ALA A 38 -20.45 0.35 -5.77
CA ALA A 38 -20.03 0.75 -7.09
C ALA A 38 -20.78 -0.01 -8.19
N GLU A 39 -20.77 0.50 -9.41
CA GLU A 39 -21.33 -0.18 -10.57
C GLU A 39 -20.51 -1.42 -10.93
N HIS A 40 -19.18 -1.32 -10.78
CA HIS A 40 -18.21 -2.39 -11.04
C HIS A 40 -17.28 -2.61 -9.86
N GLY A 41 -16.83 -3.87 -9.68
CA GLY A 41 -15.74 -4.24 -8.79
C GLY A 41 -14.37 -4.10 -9.45
N TYR A 42 -13.32 -4.56 -8.77
CA TYR A 42 -12.02 -4.74 -9.38
C TYR A 42 -12.07 -5.89 -10.39
N THR A 43 -11.32 -5.77 -11.48
CA THR A 43 -11.20 -6.81 -12.49
C THR A 43 -9.84 -7.49 -12.39
N PHE A 44 -9.84 -8.80 -12.22
CA PHE A 44 -8.66 -9.65 -12.24
C PHE A 44 -8.68 -10.52 -13.50
N LYS A 45 -7.50 -10.87 -14.00
CA LYS A 45 -7.36 -11.77 -15.14
C LYS A 45 -7.20 -13.21 -14.68
N ASP A 46 -7.91 -14.11 -15.32
CA ASP A 46 -7.74 -15.54 -15.17
C ASP A 46 -6.53 -16.04 -16.01
N HIS A 47 -5.92 -17.12 -15.59
CA HIS A 47 -4.84 -17.79 -16.36
C HIS A 47 -5.29 -18.19 -17.78
N ASP A 48 -6.58 -18.44 -17.98
CA ASP A 48 -7.17 -18.79 -19.29
C ASP A 48 -7.58 -17.54 -20.12
N GLY A 49 -7.21 -16.34 -19.68
CA GLY A 49 -7.55 -15.06 -20.33
C GLY A 49 -8.98 -14.57 -20.06
N GLY A 50 -9.71 -15.22 -19.18
CA GLY A 50 -10.98 -14.74 -18.64
C GLY A 50 -10.81 -13.53 -17.74
N GLN A 51 -11.92 -12.84 -17.47
CA GLN A 51 -11.97 -11.74 -16.51
C GLN A 51 -12.91 -12.09 -15.36
N TYR A 52 -12.45 -11.80 -14.16
CA TYR A 52 -13.23 -11.94 -12.94
C TYR A 52 -13.44 -10.58 -12.29
N GLU A 53 -14.68 -10.23 -12.01
CA GLU A 53 -15.04 -9.00 -11.30
C GLU A 53 -15.28 -9.31 -9.82
N THR A 54 -14.62 -8.57 -8.92
CA THR A 54 -14.78 -8.73 -7.48
C THR A 54 -16.10 -8.15 -6.97
N ARG A 55 -16.28 -8.14 -5.64
CA ARG A 55 -17.42 -7.51 -4.96
C ARG A 55 -17.53 -6.02 -5.34
N LYS A 56 -18.77 -5.49 -5.33
CA LYS A 56 -19.08 -4.11 -5.76
C LYS A 56 -19.19 -3.11 -4.60
N ASP A 57 -19.19 -3.56 -3.36
CA ASP A 57 -19.29 -2.69 -2.18
C ASP A 57 -17.91 -2.07 -1.82
N ILE A 58 -17.22 -1.61 -2.85
CA ILE A 58 -15.87 -1.04 -2.80
C ILE A 58 -15.85 0.48 -3.05
N GLY A 59 -17.00 1.07 -3.37
CA GLY A 59 -17.08 2.48 -3.74
C GLY A 59 -16.68 3.40 -2.59
N ILE A 60 -15.94 4.46 -2.93
CA ILE A 60 -15.48 5.51 -2.03
C ILE A 60 -15.94 6.85 -2.58
N ARG A 61 -16.51 7.68 -1.71
CA ARG A 61 -16.83 9.07 -2.02
C ARG A 61 -16.22 9.96 -0.94
N ILE A 62 -15.52 11.00 -1.36
CA ILE A 62 -15.00 12.03 -0.46
C ILE A 62 -16.11 13.07 -0.26
N THR A 63 -16.62 13.18 0.95
CA THR A 63 -17.76 14.06 1.30
C THR A 63 -17.34 15.26 2.17
N GLU A 64 -16.21 15.17 2.85
CA GLU A 64 -15.63 16.19 3.71
C GLU A 64 -14.10 16.16 3.60
N PRO A 65 -13.36 17.18 4.09
CA PRO A 65 -11.92 17.11 4.19
C PRO A 65 -11.46 15.87 4.96
N LEU A 66 -10.51 15.13 4.37
CA LEU A 66 -10.02 13.87 4.93
C LEU A 66 -9.26 14.08 6.24
N SER A 67 -9.43 13.17 7.20
CA SER A 67 -8.60 13.10 8.39
C SER A 67 -8.35 11.68 8.84
N GLY A 68 -7.12 11.41 9.29
CA GLY A 68 -6.65 10.13 9.83
C GLY A 68 -6.89 9.94 11.32
N LYS A 69 -7.48 10.94 12.01
CA LYS A 69 -7.67 10.93 13.47
C LYS A 69 -8.75 9.95 13.91
N ASN A 70 -8.49 9.32 15.05
CA ASN A 70 -9.38 8.33 15.67
C ASN A 70 -9.73 7.16 14.73
N HIS A 71 -8.76 6.71 13.97
CA HIS A 71 -8.91 5.59 13.06
C HIS A 71 -9.13 4.29 13.81
N HIS A 72 -10.07 3.44 13.36
CA HIS A 72 -10.42 2.19 14.03
C HIS A 72 -9.26 1.19 14.13
N TYR A 73 -8.26 1.27 13.25
CA TYR A 73 -7.04 0.45 13.33
C TYR A 73 -6.27 0.67 14.64
N LEU A 74 -6.38 1.84 15.25
CA LEU A 74 -5.70 2.12 16.53
C LEU A 74 -6.29 1.29 17.67
N ASP A 75 -7.60 1.06 17.66
CA ASP A 75 -8.23 0.20 18.66
C ASP A 75 -7.89 -1.27 18.43
N ILE A 76 -7.85 -1.71 17.17
CA ILE A 76 -7.38 -3.06 16.81
C ILE A 76 -5.91 -3.22 17.24
N TYR A 77 -5.06 -2.24 16.94
CA TYR A 77 -3.65 -2.28 17.32
C TYR A 77 -3.42 -2.38 18.82
N LYS A 78 -4.21 -1.65 19.64
CA LYS A 78 -4.16 -1.78 21.12
C LYS A 78 -4.44 -3.20 21.58
N LEU A 79 -5.42 -3.89 20.95
CA LEU A 79 -5.72 -5.29 21.25
C LEU A 79 -4.56 -6.21 20.83
N VAL A 80 -4.01 -6.01 19.64
CA VAL A 80 -2.84 -6.76 19.13
C VAL A 80 -1.66 -6.60 20.09
N LYS A 81 -1.36 -5.37 20.51
CA LYS A 81 -0.26 -5.09 21.41
C LYS A 81 -0.46 -5.70 22.80
N ALA A 82 -1.69 -5.65 23.32
CA ALA A 82 -2.01 -6.27 24.60
C ALA A 82 -1.85 -7.80 24.57
N GLU A 83 -2.23 -8.45 23.47
CA GLU A 83 -2.08 -9.89 23.27
C GLU A 83 -0.63 -10.29 22.98
N ALA A 84 0.14 -9.43 22.33
CA ALA A 84 1.55 -9.64 22.03
C ALA A 84 2.41 -9.66 23.31
N GLY A 85 2.06 -8.85 24.31
CA GLY A 85 2.86 -8.67 25.51
C GLY A 85 4.15 -7.91 25.21
N ASP A 86 5.30 -8.52 25.50
CA ASP A 86 6.62 -7.90 25.30
C ASP A 86 7.14 -8.01 23.86
N GLU A 87 6.48 -8.81 23.02
CA GLU A 87 6.90 -8.98 21.63
C GLU A 87 6.66 -7.71 20.79
N ASP A 88 7.49 -7.54 19.77
CA ASP A 88 7.28 -6.46 18.80
C ASP A 88 6.08 -6.77 17.88
N THR A 89 5.41 -5.70 17.51
CA THR A 89 4.24 -5.76 16.64
C THR A 89 4.37 -4.77 15.51
N LYS A 90 3.82 -5.09 14.34
CA LYS A 90 3.69 -4.15 13.23
C LYS A 90 2.23 -3.93 12.86
N GLN A 91 1.95 -2.74 12.34
CA GLN A 91 0.68 -2.40 11.70
C GLN A 91 0.89 -2.28 10.19
N THR A 92 0.12 -3.02 9.42
CA THR A 92 0.04 -2.84 7.96
C THR A 92 -1.05 -1.86 7.63
N ILE A 93 -0.79 -0.94 6.71
CA ILE A 93 -1.76 0.00 6.15
C ILE A 93 -1.49 0.19 4.66
N TRP A 94 -2.46 0.71 3.94
CA TRP A 94 -2.31 0.97 2.52
C TRP A 94 -1.23 2.04 2.25
N GLY A 95 -0.43 1.88 1.18
CA GLY A 95 0.64 2.81 0.82
C GLY A 95 0.11 4.19 0.39
N PRO A 96 0.81 5.30 0.72
CA PRO A 96 0.32 6.64 0.42
C PRO A 96 0.14 6.90 -1.07
N ALA A 97 1.11 6.56 -1.91
CA ALA A 97 1.02 6.73 -3.35
C ALA A 97 -0.08 5.85 -3.96
N HIS A 98 -0.22 4.62 -3.48
CA HIS A 98 -1.28 3.72 -3.92
C HIS A 98 -2.67 4.26 -3.55
N THR A 99 -2.84 4.77 -2.34
CA THR A 99 -4.10 5.41 -1.93
C THR A 99 -4.41 6.64 -2.78
N TYR A 100 -3.41 7.47 -3.08
CA TYR A 100 -3.57 8.61 -3.98
C TYR A 100 -4.00 8.18 -5.38
N THR A 101 -3.39 7.13 -5.92
CA THR A 101 -3.73 6.57 -7.23
C THR A 101 -5.21 6.17 -7.31
N GLU A 102 -5.70 5.45 -6.33
CA GLU A 102 -7.10 5.00 -6.29
C GLU A 102 -8.08 6.17 -6.15
N LEU A 103 -7.71 7.20 -5.41
CA LEU A 103 -8.59 8.35 -5.18
C LEU A 103 -8.56 9.39 -6.31
N ALA A 104 -7.42 9.58 -6.98
CA ALA A 104 -7.21 10.67 -7.92
C ALA A 104 -7.10 10.22 -9.39
N ILE A 105 -6.50 9.06 -9.64
CA ILE A 105 -6.12 8.66 -11.00
C ILE A 105 -7.09 7.66 -11.59
N PHE A 106 -7.43 6.60 -10.86
CA PHE A 106 -8.28 5.57 -11.42
C PHE A 106 -9.76 5.95 -11.54
N ASP A 107 -10.19 7.03 -10.90
CA ASP A 107 -11.58 7.52 -10.96
C ASP A 107 -12.66 6.44 -10.72
N ARG A 108 -12.25 5.33 -10.09
CA ARG A 108 -13.10 4.15 -9.89
C ARG A 108 -13.81 4.16 -8.55
N LEU A 109 -13.14 4.71 -7.56
CA LEU A 109 -13.53 4.61 -6.16
C LEU A 109 -13.85 5.97 -5.54
N ALA A 110 -13.43 7.07 -6.15
CA ALA A 110 -13.70 8.41 -5.68
C ALA A 110 -14.39 9.26 -6.75
N VAL A 111 -15.23 10.18 -6.33
CA VAL A 111 -15.81 11.21 -7.19
C VAL A 111 -15.01 12.50 -7.00
N PRO A 112 -14.15 12.90 -7.95
CA PRO A 112 -13.33 14.09 -7.83
C PRO A 112 -14.14 15.38 -7.76
N GLY A 113 -13.57 16.45 -7.18
CA GLY A 113 -14.04 17.83 -7.39
C GLY A 113 -15.14 18.33 -6.47
N GLN A 114 -15.58 17.55 -5.46
CA GLN A 114 -16.60 18.04 -4.52
C GLN A 114 -16.02 18.69 -3.26
N VAL A 115 -14.86 18.23 -2.79
CA VAL A 115 -14.22 18.70 -1.55
C VAL A 115 -12.85 19.29 -1.82
N TYR A 116 -12.10 18.66 -2.72
CA TYR A 116 -10.80 19.13 -3.20
C TYR A 116 -10.95 19.64 -4.64
N GLU A 117 -10.50 20.85 -4.92
CA GLU A 117 -10.62 21.45 -6.26
C GLU A 117 -9.59 20.89 -7.24
N THR A 118 -8.45 20.43 -6.71
CA THR A 118 -7.34 19.91 -7.50
C THR A 118 -6.76 18.63 -6.91
N ASN A 119 -6.09 17.82 -7.76
CA ASN A 119 -5.34 16.64 -7.31
C ASN A 119 -4.22 17.02 -6.33
N GLU A 120 -3.62 18.20 -6.48
CA GLU A 120 -2.60 18.71 -5.56
C GLU A 120 -3.16 18.98 -4.16
N GLU A 121 -4.38 19.48 -4.04
CA GLU A 121 -5.05 19.66 -2.75
C GLU A 121 -5.42 18.30 -2.12
N LEU A 122 -5.92 17.36 -2.93
CA LEU A 122 -6.21 16.01 -2.47
C LEU A 122 -4.93 15.32 -1.96
N LYS A 123 -3.83 15.42 -2.72
CA LYS A 123 -2.51 14.89 -2.33
C LYS A 123 -2.06 15.41 -0.98
N LYS A 124 -2.11 16.73 -0.78
CA LYS A 124 -1.75 17.36 0.51
C LYS A 124 -2.67 16.90 1.64
N GLY A 125 -3.97 16.81 1.37
CA GLY A 125 -4.95 16.30 2.33
C GLY A 125 -4.64 14.87 2.73
N LEU A 126 -4.31 14.03 1.77
CA LEU A 126 -3.98 12.63 1.99
C LEU A 126 -2.67 12.46 2.78
N ILE A 127 -1.61 13.19 2.43
CA ILE A 127 -0.35 13.18 3.20
C ILE A 127 -0.63 13.56 4.66
N ASN A 128 -1.46 14.57 4.90
CA ASN A 128 -1.84 14.96 6.25
C ASN A 128 -2.61 13.86 6.99
N VAL A 129 -3.48 13.11 6.31
CA VAL A 129 -4.18 11.93 6.87
C VAL A 129 -3.19 10.92 7.44
N TYR A 130 -2.14 10.58 6.68
CA TYR A 130 -1.12 9.65 7.14
C TYR A 130 -0.35 10.20 8.34
N LYS A 131 0.02 11.48 8.33
CA LYS A 131 0.70 12.13 9.45
C LYS A 131 -0.16 12.09 10.72
N GLU A 132 -1.45 12.43 10.62
CA GLU A 132 -2.38 12.37 11.75
C GLU A 132 -2.54 10.94 12.31
N PHE A 133 -2.67 9.95 11.43
CA PHE A 133 -2.75 8.54 11.83
C PHE A 133 -1.45 8.09 12.55
N LEU A 134 -0.29 8.43 12.00
CA LEU A 134 1.02 8.03 12.53
C LEU A 134 1.30 8.67 13.89
N ASP A 135 0.88 9.92 14.12
CA ASP A 135 0.94 10.57 15.43
C ASP A 135 0.18 9.76 16.48
N GLU A 136 -1.06 9.40 16.18
CA GLU A 136 -1.89 8.63 17.10
C GLU A 136 -1.38 7.18 17.23
N TYR A 137 -0.87 6.58 16.15
CA TYR A 137 -0.25 5.26 16.19
C TYR A 137 0.98 5.22 17.11
N LYS A 138 1.84 6.24 17.00
CA LYS A 138 2.97 6.41 17.93
C LYS A 138 2.50 6.58 19.37
N ALA A 139 1.46 7.38 19.59
CA ALA A 139 0.93 7.65 20.93
C ALA A 139 0.35 6.40 21.61
N VAL A 140 -0.17 5.43 20.84
CA VAL A 140 -0.65 4.14 21.38
C VAL A 140 0.45 3.07 21.48
N GLY A 141 1.71 3.46 21.25
CA GLY A 141 2.89 2.59 21.41
C GLY A 141 3.29 1.84 20.15
N GLY A 142 2.85 2.30 18.96
CA GLY A 142 3.34 1.82 17.67
C GLY A 142 4.84 2.02 17.53
N LYS A 143 5.52 1.06 16.89
CA LYS A 143 6.94 1.11 16.60
C LYS A 143 7.25 0.85 15.14
N ILE A 144 6.53 -0.07 14.50
CA ILE A 144 6.77 -0.54 13.14
C ILE A 144 5.47 -0.41 12.35
N VAL A 145 5.53 0.32 11.24
CA VAL A 145 4.44 0.40 10.26
C VAL A 145 4.90 -0.16 8.93
N GLN A 146 4.02 -0.86 8.23
CA GLN A 146 4.26 -1.34 6.87
C GLN A 146 3.26 -0.71 5.92
N PHE A 147 3.76 -0.06 4.87
CA PHE A 147 2.96 0.46 3.78
C PHE A 147 2.88 -0.58 2.66
N ASP A 148 1.68 -1.09 2.40
CA ASP A 148 1.45 -2.01 1.30
C ASP A 148 1.20 -1.20 0.03
N ASP A 149 2.17 -1.22 -0.89
CA ASP A 149 2.28 -0.32 -2.04
C ASP A 149 2.39 -1.12 -3.35
N CYS A 150 1.38 -1.93 -3.63
CA CYS A 150 1.34 -2.90 -4.72
C CYS A 150 0.86 -2.26 -6.04
N LEU A 151 1.58 -1.27 -6.54
CA LEU A 151 1.23 -0.57 -7.79
C LEU A 151 2.41 -0.37 -8.75
N TRP A 152 3.62 -0.67 -8.31
CA TRP A 152 4.83 -0.31 -9.06
C TRP A 152 4.96 -1.04 -10.39
N GLU A 153 4.46 -2.25 -10.51
CA GLU A 153 4.41 -2.98 -11.77
C GLU A 153 3.57 -2.28 -12.84
N LEU A 154 2.69 -1.37 -12.47
CA LEU A 154 1.92 -0.56 -13.41
C LEU A 154 2.80 0.42 -14.21
N PHE A 155 4.03 0.67 -13.75
CA PHE A 155 5.04 1.44 -14.50
C PHE A 155 5.86 0.58 -15.48
N ASP A 156 5.72 -0.74 -15.46
CA ASP A 156 6.33 -1.61 -16.46
C ASP A 156 5.59 -1.45 -17.81
N PRO A 157 6.28 -1.02 -18.87
CA PRO A 157 5.63 -0.83 -20.18
C PRO A 157 5.13 -2.13 -20.80
N SER A 158 5.60 -3.28 -20.37
CA SER A 158 5.13 -4.59 -20.83
C SER A 158 3.82 -5.01 -20.17
N ASN A 159 3.46 -4.39 -19.04
CA ASN A 159 2.23 -4.69 -18.33
C ASN A 159 1.01 -4.17 -19.10
N PRO A 160 0.07 -5.05 -19.52
CA PRO A 160 -1.10 -4.64 -20.28
C PRO A 160 -2.10 -3.77 -19.49
N THR A 161 -1.94 -3.70 -18.16
CA THR A 161 -2.71 -2.81 -17.28
C THR A 161 -1.91 -1.59 -16.85
N SER A 162 -0.73 -1.38 -17.43
CA SER A 162 0.14 -0.27 -17.07
C SER A 162 -0.52 1.09 -17.33
N PHE A 163 -0.05 2.12 -16.63
CA PHE A 163 -0.46 3.50 -16.89
C PHE A 163 -0.20 3.96 -18.34
N TYR A 164 0.71 3.29 -19.06
CA TYR A 164 0.98 3.55 -20.47
C TYR A 164 -0.24 3.31 -21.39
N SER A 165 -1.07 2.33 -21.05
CA SER A 165 -2.21 1.95 -21.90
C SER A 165 -3.29 3.02 -21.97
N ASP A 166 -3.36 3.90 -20.96
CA ASP A 166 -4.43 4.88 -20.81
C ASP A 166 -4.04 6.29 -21.31
N GLY A 167 -2.81 6.49 -21.80
CA GLY A 167 -2.33 7.78 -22.30
C GLY A 167 -2.18 8.86 -21.23
N ASN A 168 -2.06 8.48 -19.97
CA ASN A 168 -2.00 9.37 -18.80
C ASN A 168 -0.62 10.01 -18.62
N GLY A 169 -0.19 10.84 -19.57
CA GLY A 169 0.94 11.73 -19.35
C GLY A 169 2.33 11.08 -19.38
N ASP A 170 3.32 11.78 -18.82
CA ASP A 170 4.69 11.31 -18.69
C ASP A 170 4.80 10.40 -17.46
N LEU A 171 5.08 9.12 -17.69
CA LEU A 171 5.19 8.13 -16.61
C LEU A 171 6.40 8.33 -15.72
N ALA A 172 7.47 8.92 -16.24
CA ALA A 172 8.61 9.25 -15.40
C ALA A 172 8.21 10.33 -14.39
N GLU A 173 7.46 11.34 -14.84
CA GLU A 173 6.94 12.40 -13.96
C GLU A 173 5.96 11.82 -12.92
N LEU A 174 5.08 10.91 -13.34
CA LEU A 174 4.15 10.24 -12.43
C LEU A 174 4.87 9.36 -11.39
N ALA A 175 5.90 8.61 -11.81
CA ALA A 175 6.72 7.82 -10.89
C ALA A 175 7.47 8.71 -9.90
N ASP A 176 7.97 9.87 -10.34
CA ASP A 176 8.60 10.86 -9.47
C ASP A 176 7.60 11.43 -8.45
N GLU A 177 6.36 11.69 -8.85
CA GLU A 177 5.30 12.11 -7.95
C GLU A 177 5.01 11.04 -6.88
N PHE A 178 4.96 9.76 -7.25
CA PHE A 178 4.69 8.67 -6.32
C PHE A 178 5.83 8.50 -5.31
N VAL A 179 7.08 8.57 -5.77
CA VAL A 179 8.24 8.59 -4.88
C VAL A 179 8.16 9.76 -3.91
N ALA A 180 7.80 10.95 -4.38
CA ALA A 180 7.69 12.14 -3.53
C ALA A 180 6.57 11.98 -2.48
N ILE A 181 5.41 11.47 -2.85
CA ILE A 181 4.29 11.22 -1.91
C ILE A 181 4.71 10.23 -0.83
N ASN A 182 5.29 9.10 -1.23
CA ASN A 182 5.73 8.07 -0.29
C ASN A 182 6.81 8.61 0.64
N ASN A 183 7.86 9.23 0.09
CA ASN A 183 8.99 9.70 0.89
C ASN A 183 8.57 10.80 1.88
N GLU A 184 7.64 11.68 1.54
CA GLU A 184 7.16 12.69 2.51
C GLU A 184 6.52 12.03 3.73
N VAL A 185 5.78 10.92 3.56
CA VAL A 185 5.17 10.21 4.68
C VAL A 185 6.21 9.32 5.39
N VAL A 186 7.12 8.68 4.64
CA VAL A 186 8.19 7.85 5.20
C VAL A 186 9.13 8.69 6.06
N ASP A 187 9.57 9.85 5.56
CA ASP A 187 10.46 10.75 6.30
C ASP A 187 9.79 11.25 7.58
N TYR A 188 8.51 11.62 7.51
CA TYR A 188 7.75 11.97 8.70
C TYR A 188 7.65 10.79 9.70
N THR A 189 7.51 9.58 9.20
CA THR A 189 7.48 8.36 10.02
C THR A 189 8.81 8.20 10.78
N HIS A 190 9.94 8.45 10.11
CA HIS A 190 11.26 8.46 10.72
C HIS A 190 11.44 9.59 11.74
N GLU A 191 10.91 10.79 11.49
CA GLU A 191 10.91 11.90 12.45
C GLU A 191 10.19 11.53 13.75
N LEU A 192 9.15 10.74 13.67
CA LEU A 192 8.47 10.17 14.84
C LEU A 192 9.28 9.09 15.55
N GLY A 193 10.40 8.65 14.99
CA GLY A 193 11.22 7.53 15.50
C GLY A 193 10.55 6.16 15.33
N LEU A 194 9.71 6.02 14.32
CA LEU A 194 9.13 4.74 13.91
C LEU A 194 10.00 4.09 12.82
N THR A 195 9.94 2.78 12.75
CA THR A 195 10.49 1.99 11.65
C THR A 195 9.41 1.83 10.58
N VAL A 196 9.77 2.01 9.31
CA VAL A 196 8.81 1.94 8.21
C VAL A 196 9.26 0.95 7.14
N TRP A 197 8.38 -0.01 6.85
CA TRP A 197 8.57 -1.04 5.85
C TRP A 197 7.61 -0.85 4.69
N THR A 198 7.92 -1.48 3.56
CA THR A 198 6.97 -1.57 2.45
C THR A 198 6.82 -2.99 1.96
N HIS A 199 5.67 -3.29 1.38
CA HIS A 199 5.40 -4.51 0.66
C HIS A 199 4.95 -4.18 -0.76
N ASN A 200 5.47 -4.92 -1.73
CA ASN A 200 5.00 -4.90 -3.10
C ASN A 200 4.79 -6.32 -3.63
N CYS A 201 3.63 -6.53 -4.21
CA CYS A 201 3.26 -7.75 -4.90
C CYS A 201 2.43 -7.41 -6.14
N ARG A 202 2.12 -8.41 -6.94
CA ARG A 202 1.32 -8.26 -8.17
C ARG A 202 -0.18 -8.43 -7.94
N GLY A 203 -0.57 -8.45 -6.67
CA GLY A 203 -1.93 -8.76 -6.25
C GLY A 203 -2.23 -10.25 -6.34
N ASN A 204 -2.93 -10.76 -5.35
CA ASN A 204 -3.37 -12.15 -5.31
C ASN A 204 -4.85 -12.21 -4.93
N TYR A 205 -5.68 -12.69 -5.83
CA TYR A 205 -7.08 -12.95 -5.58
C TYR A 205 -7.47 -14.32 -6.16
N GLU A 206 -7.62 -15.32 -5.28
CA GLU A 206 -7.94 -16.69 -5.69
C GLU A 206 -7.01 -17.20 -6.82
N ILE A 207 -5.69 -17.11 -6.60
CA ILE A 207 -4.63 -17.48 -7.57
C ILE A 207 -4.55 -16.59 -8.83
N ARG A 208 -5.23 -15.45 -8.87
CA ARG A 208 -5.19 -14.48 -9.97
C ARG A 208 -4.32 -13.28 -9.60
N SER A 209 -3.56 -12.75 -10.55
CA SER A 209 -2.79 -11.52 -10.39
C SER A 209 -3.56 -10.31 -10.92
N ALA A 210 -3.36 -9.16 -10.28
CA ALA A 210 -3.89 -7.88 -10.76
C ALA A 210 -2.96 -7.22 -11.77
N SER A 211 -1.66 -7.47 -11.68
CA SER A 211 -0.64 -6.90 -12.55
C SER A 211 0.41 -7.93 -12.93
N GLU A 212 1.24 -7.59 -13.90
CA GLU A 212 2.41 -8.33 -14.36
C GLU A 212 3.58 -7.34 -14.45
N GLY A 213 4.82 -7.81 -14.44
CA GLY A 213 6.00 -6.99 -14.58
C GLY A 213 7.13 -7.42 -13.66
N THR A 214 8.34 -7.01 -13.99
CA THR A 214 9.56 -7.38 -13.28
C THR A 214 10.07 -6.26 -12.39
N TYR A 215 10.91 -6.58 -11.41
CA TYR A 215 11.53 -5.56 -10.57
C TYR A 215 12.62 -4.76 -11.29
N GLU A 216 13.21 -5.26 -12.39
CA GLU A 216 14.25 -4.54 -13.13
C GLU A 216 13.77 -3.18 -13.63
N ASP A 217 12.57 -3.11 -14.18
CA ASP A 217 12.04 -1.90 -14.81
C ASP A 217 11.68 -0.82 -13.79
N ILE A 218 11.35 -1.21 -12.58
CA ILE A 218 10.94 -0.30 -11.50
C ILE A 218 12.02 -0.09 -10.42
N ALA A 219 13.13 -0.85 -10.47
CA ALA A 219 14.14 -0.90 -9.41
C ALA A 219 14.67 0.48 -9.01
N LYS A 220 14.92 1.37 -9.98
CA LYS A 220 15.43 2.70 -9.68
C LYS A 220 14.45 3.50 -8.82
N LYS A 221 13.19 3.57 -9.24
CA LYS A 221 12.17 4.36 -8.54
C LYS A 221 11.70 3.71 -7.26
N PHE A 222 11.39 2.42 -7.34
CA PHE A 222 10.81 1.71 -6.21
C PHE A 222 11.85 1.35 -5.13
N LEU A 223 13.01 0.81 -5.53
CA LEU A 223 14.01 0.36 -4.56
C LEU A 223 15.01 1.45 -4.18
N ALA A 224 15.59 2.18 -5.18
CA ALA A 224 16.71 3.07 -4.89
C ALA A 224 16.28 4.46 -4.40
N GLU A 225 15.14 4.97 -4.83
CA GLU A 225 14.74 6.35 -4.55
C GLU A 225 13.77 6.48 -3.36
N GLN A 226 13.25 5.37 -2.81
CA GLN A 226 12.39 5.39 -1.64
C GLN A 226 13.15 5.12 -0.33
N HIS A 227 12.71 5.73 0.77
CA HIS A 227 13.43 5.80 2.05
C HIS A 227 13.02 4.71 3.04
N TYR A 228 12.43 3.60 2.59
CA TYR A 228 12.00 2.52 3.47
C TYR A 228 13.17 1.79 4.14
N ASP A 229 12.96 1.31 5.37
CA ASP A 229 13.94 0.51 6.11
C ASP A 229 13.97 -0.95 5.63
N ARG A 230 12.86 -1.46 5.09
CA ARG A 230 12.75 -2.85 4.64
C ARG A 230 11.71 -3.00 3.54
N PHE A 231 12.06 -3.80 2.53
CA PHE A 231 11.21 -4.16 1.41
C PHE A 231 10.79 -5.62 1.49
N PHE A 232 9.50 -5.90 1.52
CA PHE A 232 8.92 -7.24 1.36
C PHE A 232 8.50 -7.40 -0.09
N LEU A 233 9.22 -8.24 -0.83
CA LEU A 233 9.08 -8.38 -2.27
C LEU A 233 8.55 -9.76 -2.61
N GLU A 234 7.51 -9.83 -3.43
CA GLU A 234 7.07 -11.08 -4.04
C GLU A 234 8.16 -11.59 -5.00
N TRP A 235 8.69 -12.77 -4.73
CA TRP A 235 9.80 -13.37 -5.49
C TRP A 235 9.65 -14.89 -5.58
N ASP A 236 8.44 -15.34 -5.88
CA ASP A 236 8.04 -16.75 -5.88
C ASP A 236 8.13 -17.42 -7.26
N SER A 237 8.33 -16.63 -8.31
CA SER A 237 8.34 -17.10 -9.70
C SER A 237 9.25 -16.23 -10.58
N ASP A 238 9.44 -16.66 -11.82
CA ASP A 238 10.23 -15.96 -12.84
C ASP A 238 9.66 -14.56 -13.18
N THR A 239 8.40 -14.29 -12.81
CA THR A 239 7.77 -12.97 -13.02
C THR A 239 8.41 -11.87 -12.19
N ALA A 240 9.14 -12.22 -11.13
CA ALA A 240 9.92 -11.26 -10.34
C ALA A 240 11.11 -10.68 -11.11
N GLY A 241 11.59 -11.36 -12.13
CA GLY A 241 12.76 -10.99 -12.91
C GLY A 241 14.10 -11.38 -12.28
N ASP A 242 15.19 -10.78 -12.75
CA ASP A 242 16.55 -11.09 -12.30
C ASP A 242 16.85 -10.43 -10.95
N ILE A 243 17.52 -11.15 -10.07
CA ILE A 243 17.98 -10.65 -8.76
C ILE A 243 18.90 -9.42 -8.89
N LYS A 244 19.43 -9.15 -10.06
CA LYS A 244 20.20 -7.92 -10.34
C LYS A 244 19.41 -6.63 -10.10
N ALA A 245 18.08 -6.67 -10.13
CA ALA A 245 17.25 -5.54 -9.72
C ALA A 245 17.66 -5.00 -8.34
N LEU A 246 18.11 -5.88 -7.43
CA LEU A 246 18.55 -5.51 -6.09
C LEU A 246 19.89 -4.76 -6.05
N GLU A 247 20.64 -4.68 -7.16
CA GLU A 247 21.82 -3.80 -7.26
C GLU A 247 21.45 -2.32 -7.03
N ALA A 248 20.17 -1.97 -7.23
CA ALA A 248 19.61 -0.67 -6.90
C ALA A 248 19.76 -0.32 -5.41
N LEU A 249 19.81 -1.31 -4.52
CA LEU A 249 19.94 -1.15 -3.07
C LEU A 249 21.41 -1.21 -2.57
N LYS A 250 22.39 -1.37 -3.45
CA LYS A 250 23.81 -1.59 -3.07
C LYS A 250 24.39 -0.58 -2.08
N ASP A 251 23.92 0.68 -2.15
CA ASP A 251 24.37 1.78 -1.29
C ASP A 251 23.34 2.10 -0.18
N SER A 252 22.24 1.36 -0.12
CA SER A 252 21.20 1.47 0.90
C SER A 252 21.52 0.61 2.12
N LYS A 253 20.93 0.98 3.25
CA LYS A 253 20.89 0.12 4.47
C LYS A 253 19.59 -0.66 4.59
N ALA A 254 18.68 -0.49 3.64
CA ALA A 254 17.40 -1.17 3.65
C ALA A 254 17.58 -2.69 3.54
N GLU A 255 16.74 -3.41 4.24
CA GLU A 255 16.71 -4.86 4.21
C GLU A 255 15.71 -5.35 3.15
N VAL A 256 15.94 -6.56 2.63
CA VAL A 256 15.01 -7.22 1.70
C VAL A 256 14.53 -8.53 2.30
N VAL A 257 13.23 -8.74 2.24
CA VAL A 257 12.57 -10.00 2.59
C VAL A 257 11.92 -10.56 1.34
N PHE A 258 12.34 -11.76 0.96
CA PHE A 258 11.81 -12.46 -0.20
C PHE A 258 10.55 -13.24 0.15
N GLY A 259 9.45 -12.95 -0.50
CA GLY A 259 8.25 -13.75 -0.52
C GLY A 259 8.41 -14.89 -1.53
N LEU A 260 8.97 -16.01 -1.07
CA LEU A 260 9.31 -17.15 -1.92
C LEU A 260 8.16 -18.14 -2.11
N LEU A 261 7.05 -17.94 -1.45
CA LEU A 261 5.87 -18.79 -1.51
C LEU A 261 4.64 -17.90 -1.72
N SER A 262 3.85 -18.22 -2.74
CA SER A 262 2.51 -17.68 -2.94
C SER A 262 1.45 -18.76 -2.79
N SER A 263 0.20 -18.35 -2.62
CA SER A 263 -0.94 -19.24 -2.45
C SER A 263 -1.76 -19.37 -3.73
#